data_4b39d014e16b52217dd3cc701ca0c51e
#
_entry.id   4b39d014e16b52217dd3cc701ca0c51e
#
_cell.length_a   1.000
_cell.length_b   1.000
_cell.length_c   1.000
_cell.angle_alpha   90.00
_cell.angle_beta   90.00
_cell.angle_gamma   90.00
#
_symmetry.space_group_name_H-M   'P 1'
#
loop_
_entity.id
_entity.type
_entity.pdbx_description
1 polymer ?
#
loop_
_entity_poly.entity_id
_entity_poly.type
_entity_poly.pdbx_seq_one_letter_code
_entity_poly.pdbx_strand_id
1 'polypeptide(L)'
;MQVPPRGGHGRVVSAEERRRTALPRRSTKGPLDASDIPVVVDDPLAESAPSLPSRIRSPARPEAAPQPPQPPHHGPARGIDEMPSKDLGFLQDSQAYHVLPVTNVPPPFLDAPHAPPISSPIDTLLLSGHYRLAAIAAVRNLVNAPSPQDHDTLLHLLHVRLACLCLLQEHALAAQESKVLGDLNSAFYRHPLTNAHLVPWPLRLLVVRLAALGYGEWRKGIMGYYELARECRESIVKAASDDEKALWRTRLRDCGIRVANVLVEMGDFEGAGRHLGTLAAEGNQTRQVSLMETLVWLRVGDMSSARRCLARASNTAADELVDGTLNALIQLADSHYAAAATFFRVLHEKFPDDAMVAQNLAVCLLYTGRIEDASTILSELVDESPPFHSLVLNLSTVYELCTERNREKKFALAEKLASRREGGGGVGWELSNTEFKL
;
A
#
# COMPACT_ATOMS: atom_id res chain seq x y z
N MET A 1 44.05 58.14 -1.35
CA MET A 1 42.58 58.22 -1.43
C MET A 1 42.01 57.05 -0.70
N GLN A 2 41.52 57.31 0.54
CA GLN A 2 40.92 56.30 1.42
C GLN A 2 39.41 56.26 1.15
N VAL A 3 38.85 55.02 0.99
CA VAL A 3 37.42 54.79 0.88
C VAL A 3 36.89 54.43 2.29
N PRO A 4 35.80 55.05 2.77
CA PRO A 4 35.27 54.77 4.11
C PRO A 4 34.42 53.47 4.12
N PRO A 5 34.29 52.77 5.26
CA PRO A 5 33.51 51.56 5.38
C PRO A 5 32.00 51.86 5.49
N ARG A 6 31.19 51.08 4.76
CA ARG A 6 29.72 51.10 4.87
C ARG A 6 29.27 50.43 6.16
N GLY A 7 28.62 51.19 7.04
CA GLY A 7 27.97 50.69 8.24
C GLY A 7 26.72 49.88 7.91
N GLY A 8 26.67 48.64 8.42
CA GLY A 8 25.49 47.80 8.39
C GLY A 8 24.46 48.23 9.42
N HIS A 9 23.26 48.61 9.00
CA HIS A 9 22.14 48.89 9.89
C HIS A 9 21.57 47.56 10.44
N GLY A 10 21.97 47.19 11.64
CA GLY A 10 21.31 46.17 12.41
C GLY A 10 19.93 46.64 12.85
N ARG A 11 18.89 46.02 12.35
CA ARG A 11 17.50 46.24 12.73
C ARG A 11 17.29 45.79 14.17
N VAL A 12 17.13 46.70 15.10
CA VAL A 12 16.80 46.42 16.49
C VAL A 12 15.32 46.06 16.57
N VAL A 13 15.03 44.81 16.81
CA VAL A 13 13.66 44.31 17.01
C VAL A 13 13.14 44.79 18.35
N SER A 14 11.99 45.49 18.37
CA SER A 14 11.37 46.04 19.57
C SER A 14 10.95 44.97 20.59
N ALA A 15 10.90 45.38 21.87
CA ALA A 15 10.48 44.48 22.96
C ALA A 15 9.05 43.95 22.78
N GLU A 16 8.23 44.62 22.03
CA GLU A 16 6.84 44.22 21.72
C GLU A 16 6.78 43.09 20.67
N GLU A 17 7.68 43.09 19.70
CA GLU A 17 7.79 42.01 18.70
C GLU A 17 8.27 40.71 19.30
N ARG A 18 9.11 40.76 20.34
CA ARG A 18 9.55 39.58 21.11
C ARG A 18 8.42 38.97 21.97
N ARG A 19 7.42 39.73 22.35
CA ARG A 19 6.26 39.20 23.12
C ARG A 19 5.25 38.48 22.25
N ARG A 20 5.22 38.71 20.93
CA ARG A 20 4.30 38.02 20.00
C ARG A 20 4.77 36.64 19.54
N THR A 21 6.03 36.28 19.73
CA THR A 21 6.59 35.03 19.30
C THR A 21 6.68 33.96 20.40
N ALA A 22 6.34 34.30 21.66
CA ALA A 22 6.28 33.35 22.76
C ALA A 22 4.85 32.85 22.96
N LEU A 23 4.41 31.90 22.15
CA LEU A 23 3.25 31.09 22.47
C LEU A 23 3.56 30.25 23.71
N PRO A 24 2.71 30.25 24.74
CA PRO A 24 2.93 29.39 25.89
C PRO A 24 2.85 27.94 25.41
N ARG A 25 3.93 27.17 25.67
CA ARG A 25 3.93 25.72 25.47
C ARG A 25 2.85 25.12 26.40
N ARG A 26 1.72 24.73 25.85
CA ARG A 26 0.79 23.83 26.54
C ARG A 26 1.55 22.54 26.75
N SER A 27 1.82 22.19 28.02
CA SER A 27 2.26 20.85 28.36
C SER A 27 1.10 19.91 28.01
N THR A 28 1.27 19.11 26.98
CA THR A 28 0.37 17.98 26.71
C THR A 28 0.66 16.93 27.78
N LYS A 29 -0.13 16.90 28.85
CA LYS A 29 -0.20 15.74 29.73
C LYS A 29 -0.72 14.57 28.88
N GLY A 30 0.07 13.51 28.81
CA GLY A 30 -0.35 12.28 28.13
C GLY A 30 -1.46 11.55 28.91
N PRO A 31 -2.20 10.63 28.27
CA PRO A 31 -3.33 9.92 28.89
C PRO A 31 -2.92 8.92 29.99
N LEU A 32 -1.70 9.00 30.54
CA LEU A 32 -1.17 8.11 31.59
C LEU A 32 -0.82 8.82 32.88
N ASP A 33 -1.10 10.12 33.02
CA ASP A 33 -0.92 10.79 34.33
C ASP A 33 -2.12 10.51 35.23
N ALA A 34 -1.98 9.47 36.04
CA ALA A 34 -2.99 8.93 36.96
C ALA A 34 -3.19 9.78 38.24
N SER A 35 -3.19 11.11 38.16
CA SER A 35 -3.37 11.97 39.35
C SER A 35 -4.49 12.99 39.29
N ASP A 36 -5.41 12.89 38.29
CA ASP A 36 -6.60 13.72 38.26
C ASP A 36 -7.80 12.96 38.86
N ILE A 37 -8.04 13.13 40.12
CA ILE A 37 -9.33 12.83 40.79
C ILE A 37 -10.35 13.78 40.15
N PRO A 38 -11.49 13.31 39.61
CA PRO A 38 -12.51 14.18 39.07
C PRO A 38 -13.11 15.02 40.19
N VAL A 39 -12.88 16.32 40.14
CA VAL A 39 -13.63 17.28 40.93
C VAL A 39 -15.05 17.31 40.39
N VAL A 40 -16.01 16.86 41.14
CA VAL A 40 -17.43 17.01 40.86
C VAL A 40 -17.75 18.50 40.88
N VAL A 41 -17.94 19.08 39.70
CA VAL A 41 -18.46 20.43 39.55
C VAL A 41 -19.99 20.29 39.51
N ASP A 42 -20.67 20.81 40.51
CA ASP A 42 -22.13 20.91 40.51
C ASP A 42 -22.59 21.74 39.30
N ASP A 43 -23.42 21.13 38.46
CA ASP A 43 -24.02 21.77 37.27
C ASP A 43 -25.26 22.56 37.72
N PRO A 44 -25.26 23.90 37.65
CA PRO A 44 -26.41 24.71 38.07
C PRO A 44 -27.62 24.63 37.12
N LEU A 45 -27.58 23.81 36.07
CA LEU A 45 -28.66 23.62 35.11
C LEU A 45 -29.46 22.29 35.31
N ALA A 46 -29.21 21.52 36.37
CA ALA A 46 -29.85 20.25 36.62
C ALA A 46 -31.27 20.38 37.26
N GLU A 47 -31.74 21.57 37.60
CA GLU A 47 -33.09 21.81 38.08
C GLU A 47 -33.97 22.39 36.97
N SER A 48 -34.79 21.57 36.39
CA SER A 48 -36.13 21.74 35.82
C SER A 48 -36.36 20.98 34.52
N ALA A 49 -36.62 19.68 34.65
CA ALA A 49 -37.33 18.93 33.62
C ALA A 49 -38.79 18.71 34.10
N PRO A 50 -39.81 19.19 33.36
CA PRO A 50 -41.19 18.93 33.72
C PRO A 50 -41.53 17.45 33.49
N SER A 51 -42.18 16.85 34.49
CA SER A 51 -42.72 15.49 34.48
C SER A 51 -43.75 15.32 33.34
N LEU A 52 -43.51 14.37 32.45
CA LEU A 52 -44.42 13.95 31.39
C LEU A 52 -45.62 13.22 31.98
N PRO A 53 -46.88 13.48 31.51
CA PRO A 53 -48.09 12.84 32.01
C PRO A 53 -48.17 11.37 31.60
N SER A 54 -48.70 10.57 32.50
CA SER A 54 -48.91 9.14 32.40
C SER A 54 -49.64 8.73 31.12
N ARG A 55 -49.13 7.72 30.42
CA ARG A 55 -49.74 7.09 29.25
C ARG A 55 -51.16 6.56 29.57
N ILE A 56 -52.13 7.01 28.81
CA ILE A 56 -53.47 6.49 28.73
C ILE A 56 -53.41 5.04 28.20
N ARG A 57 -53.91 4.08 28.97
CA ARG A 57 -54.07 2.69 28.54
C ARG A 57 -55.16 2.59 27.48
N SER A 58 -54.83 2.07 26.31
CA SER A 58 -55.82 1.64 25.31
C SER A 58 -56.57 0.37 25.79
N PRO A 59 -57.81 0.19 25.43
CA PRO A 59 -58.61 -0.98 25.85
C PRO A 59 -58.15 -2.26 25.18
N ALA A 60 -58.15 -3.35 25.93
CA ALA A 60 -57.70 -4.68 25.51
C ALA A 60 -58.59 -5.23 24.38
N ARG A 61 -57.89 -5.72 23.34
CA ARG A 61 -58.49 -6.51 22.27
C ARG A 61 -58.76 -7.94 22.79
N PRO A 62 -59.84 -8.60 22.42
CA PRO A 62 -60.18 -9.93 22.95
C PRO A 62 -59.13 -10.98 22.50
N GLU A 63 -58.74 -11.81 23.45
CA GLU A 63 -57.81 -12.92 23.31
C GLU A 63 -58.34 -13.96 22.30
N ALA A 64 -57.58 -14.19 21.23
CA ALA A 64 -57.79 -15.37 20.39
C ALA A 64 -57.17 -16.59 21.09
N ALA A 65 -57.87 -17.71 21.06
CA ALA A 65 -57.45 -18.96 21.69
C ALA A 65 -56.05 -19.40 21.28
N PRO A 66 -55.24 -20.00 22.18
CA PRO A 66 -53.88 -20.43 21.89
C PRO A 66 -53.88 -21.58 20.89
N GLN A 67 -53.20 -21.38 19.76
CA GLN A 67 -52.87 -22.48 18.86
C GLN A 67 -51.77 -23.34 19.52
N PRO A 68 -51.79 -24.68 19.35
CA PRO A 68 -50.77 -25.54 19.87
C PRO A 68 -49.42 -25.20 19.22
N PRO A 69 -48.32 -25.25 19.98
CA PRO A 69 -46.98 -24.93 19.44
C PRO A 69 -46.61 -25.90 18.30
N GLN A 70 -46.39 -25.37 17.11
CA GLN A 70 -45.80 -26.14 16.02
C GLN A 70 -44.37 -26.50 16.43
N PRO A 71 -43.92 -27.77 16.20
CA PRO A 71 -42.56 -28.15 16.49
C PRO A 71 -41.61 -27.29 15.64
N PRO A 72 -40.46 -26.83 16.20
CA PRO A 72 -39.51 -26.08 15.45
C PRO A 72 -39.00 -26.94 14.29
N HIS A 73 -39.14 -26.43 13.06
CA HIS A 73 -38.46 -27.00 11.93
C HIS A 73 -36.97 -26.87 12.17
N HIS A 74 -36.34 -27.95 12.64
CA HIS A 74 -34.90 -28.08 12.67
C HIS A 74 -34.41 -28.13 11.21
N GLY A 75 -34.10 -26.98 10.63
CA GLY A 75 -33.18 -26.93 9.51
C GLY A 75 -31.83 -27.56 9.94
N PRO A 76 -31.03 -28.08 9.01
CA PRO A 76 -29.75 -28.69 9.37
C PRO A 76 -28.99 -27.73 10.29
N ALA A 77 -28.53 -28.24 11.43
CA ALA A 77 -27.78 -27.44 12.42
C ALA A 77 -26.53 -26.88 11.73
N ARG A 78 -26.57 -25.58 11.40
CA ARG A 78 -25.38 -24.87 10.93
C ARG A 78 -24.36 -24.91 12.05
N GLY A 79 -23.10 -25.28 11.71
CA GLY A 79 -22.01 -25.26 12.67
C GLY A 79 -21.91 -23.88 13.34
N ILE A 80 -21.59 -23.85 14.62
CA ILE A 80 -21.49 -22.61 15.42
C ILE A 80 -20.47 -21.64 14.83
N ASP A 81 -19.55 -22.15 14.01
CA ASP A 81 -18.47 -21.39 13.37
C ASP A 81 -18.82 -20.88 11.97
N GLU A 82 -19.98 -21.25 11.43
CA GLU A 82 -20.35 -20.83 10.08
C GLU A 82 -20.91 -19.40 10.06
N MET A 83 -20.30 -18.53 9.25
CA MET A 83 -20.73 -17.14 9.12
C MET A 83 -22.18 -17.08 8.63
N PRO A 84 -23.07 -16.33 9.31
CA PRO A 84 -24.45 -16.15 8.82
C PRO A 84 -24.45 -15.56 7.42
N SER A 85 -25.29 -16.12 6.55
CA SER A 85 -25.49 -15.58 5.21
C SER A 85 -25.90 -14.12 5.26
N LYS A 86 -25.12 -13.24 4.63
CA LYS A 86 -25.38 -11.82 4.49
C LYS A 86 -25.66 -11.48 3.04
N ASP A 87 -26.47 -10.51 2.79
CA ASP A 87 -26.71 -10.02 1.42
C ASP A 87 -25.68 -8.94 1.06
N LEU A 88 -24.82 -9.27 0.11
CA LEU A 88 -23.83 -8.36 -0.48
C LEU A 88 -24.26 -7.85 -1.86
N GLY A 89 -25.56 -7.87 -2.20
CA GLY A 89 -26.11 -7.41 -3.47
C GLY A 89 -25.71 -5.97 -3.84
N PHE A 90 -25.39 -5.14 -2.85
CA PHE A 90 -24.89 -3.79 -3.08
C PHE A 90 -23.52 -3.77 -3.82
N LEU A 91 -22.74 -4.86 -3.76
CA LEU A 91 -21.51 -5.01 -4.53
C LEU A 91 -21.79 -5.30 -6.02
N GLN A 92 -22.98 -5.76 -6.36
CA GLN A 92 -23.41 -6.08 -7.72
C GLN A 92 -23.97 -4.88 -8.48
N ASP A 93 -24.04 -3.70 -7.84
CA ASP A 93 -24.48 -2.47 -8.50
C ASP A 93 -23.39 -1.98 -9.46
N SER A 94 -23.72 -2.01 -10.75
CA SER A 94 -22.82 -1.59 -11.83
C SER A 94 -22.43 -0.10 -11.74
N GLN A 95 -23.23 0.74 -11.10
CA GLN A 95 -22.98 2.16 -10.93
C GLN A 95 -21.88 2.45 -9.89
N ALA A 96 -21.55 1.47 -9.05
CA ALA A 96 -20.45 1.59 -8.09
C ALA A 96 -19.07 1.54 -8.75
N TYR A 97 -18.98 1.09 -10.01
CA TYR A 97 -17.72 0.86 -10.72
C TYR A 97 -17.55 1.79 -11.90
N HIS A 98 -16.32 2.23 -12.12
CA HIS A 98 -15.99 3.23 -13.12
C HIS A 98 -15.25 2.60 -14.30
N VAL A 99 -15.39 3.24 -15.47
CA VAL A 99 -14.63 2.88 -16.67
C VAL A 99 -13.17 3.29 -16.48
N LEU A 100 -12.25 2.40 -16.84
CA LEU A 100 -10.82 2.68 -16.76
C LEU A 100 -10.40 3.74 -17.78
N PRO A 101 -9.68 4.80 -17.37
CA PRO A 101 -9.19 5.83 -18.28
C PRO A 101 -8.20 5.23 -19.28
N VAL A 102 -8.27 5.62 -20.54
CA VAL A 102 -7.42 5.15 -21.64
C VAL A 102 -6.40 6.22 -22.06
N THR A 103 -6.55 7.43 -21.52
CA THR A 103 -5.82 8.62 -21.97
C THR A 103 -4.30 8.52 -21.84
N ASN A 104 -3.81 7.72 -20.88
CA ASN A 104 -2.39 7.57 -20.60
C ASN A 104 -1.78 6.29 -21.23
N VAL A 105 -2.55 5.55 -22.01
CA VAL A 105 -2.06 4.31 -22.63
C VAL A 105 -1.54 4.61 -24.04
N PRO A 106 -0.27 4.33 -24.36
CA PRO A 106 0.25 4.51 -25.69
C PRO A 106 -0.51 3.65 -26.71
N PRO A 107 -0.77 4.20 -27.94
CA PRO A 107 -1.56 3.49 -28.96
C PRO A 107 -1.10 2.06 -29.26
N PRO A 108 0.19 1.72 -29.37
CA PRO A 108 0.63 0.37 -29.65
C PRO A 108 0.14 -0.69 -28.63
N PHE A 109 -0.11 -0.29 -27.39
CA PHE A 109 -0.59 -1.20 -26.35
C PHE A 109 -2.09 -1.41 -26.39
N LEU A 110 -2.86 -0.46 -26.94
CA LEU A 110 -4.31 -0.60 -27.12
C LEU A 110 -4.63 -1.61 -28.21
N ASP A 111 -3.81 -1.61 -29.26
CA ASP A 111 -3.95 -2.45 -30.44
C ASP A 111 -2.99 -3.65 -30.44
N ALA A 112 -2.54 -4.08 -29.25
CA ALA A 112 -1.57 -5.16 -29.12
C ALA A 112 -2.08 -6.46 -29.75
N PRO A 113 -1.34 -7.07 -30.72
CA PRO A 113 -1.83 -8.19 -31.54
C PRO A 113 -2.05 -9.48 -30.74
N HIS A 114 -1.48 -9.58 -29.56
CA HIS A 114 -1.54 -10.76 -28.70
C HIS A 114 -2.34 -10.54 -27.42
N ALA A 115 -3.13 -9.45 -27.34
CA ALA A 115 -3.98 -9.20 -26.19
C ALA A 115 -5.01 -10.34 -26.01
N PRO A 116 -5.09 -10.97 -24.82
CA PRO A 116 -6.05 -12.01 -24.56
C PRO A 116 -7.49 -11.46 -24.59
N PRO A 117 -8.48 -12.28 -24.92
CA PRO A 117 -9.87 -11.85 -24.89
C PRO A 117 -10.32 -11.59 -23.43
N ILE A 118 -11.21 -10.63 -23.24
CA ILE A 118 -11.78 -10.28 -21.93
C ILE A 118 -12.52 -11.43 -21.25
N SER A 119 -12.86 -12.48 -22.00
CA SER A 119 -13.50 -13.70 -21.51
C SER A 119 -12.51 -14.70 -20.90
N SER A 120 -11.19 -14.43 -20.99
CA SER A 120 -10.17 -15.28 -20.39
C SER A 120 -10.34 -15.36 -18.87
N PRO A 121 -9.95 -16.49 -18.24
CA PRO A 121 -9.96 -16.61 -16.79
C PRO A 121 -9.12 -15.50 -16.12
N ILE A 122 -9.62 -14.95 -15.02
CA ILE A 122 -8.96 -13.85 -14.30
C ILE A 122 -7.54 -14.23 -13.89
N ASP A 123 -7.33 -15.44 -13.39
CA ASP A 123 -6.01 -15.94 -12.97
C ASP A 123 -5.01 -15.93 -14.14
N THR A 124 -5.46 -16.30 -15.34
CA THR A 124 -4.62 -16.25 -16.55
C THR A 124 -4.25 -14.81 -16.89
N LEU A 125 -5.22 -13.87 -16.81
CA LEU A 125 -4.97 -12.45 -17.04
C LEU A 125 -4.00 -11.86 -16.03
N LEU A 126 -4.10 -12.24 -14.75
CA LEU A 126 -3.20 -11.80 -13.70
C LEU A 126 -1.78 -12.35 -13.89
N LEU A 127 -1.64 -13.63 -14.20
CA LEU A 127 -0.34 -14.28 -14.41
C LEU A 127 0.39 -13.71 -15.65
N SER A 128 -0.37 -13.35 -16.69
CA SER A 128 0.17 -12.73 -17.90
C SER A 128 0.33 -11.19 -17.78
N GLY A 129 0.01 -10.60 -16.62
CA GLY A 129 0.21 -9.17 -16.33
C GLY A 129 -0.78 -8.23 -17.03
N HIS A 130 -1.91 -8.75 -17.52
CA HIS A 130 -2.97 -7.94 -18.12
C HIS A 130 -3.93 -7.42 -17.05
N TYR A 131 -3.42 -6.54 -16.16
CA TYR A 131 -4.17 -6.03 -15.00
C TYR A 131 -5.39 -5.21 -15.39
N ARG A 132 -5.34 -4.47 -16.50
CA ARG A 132 -6.47 -3.73 -17.02
C ARG A 132 -7.62 -4.65 -17.43
N LEU A 133 -7.33 -5.70 -18.19
CA LEU A 133 -8.32 -6.70 -18.58
C LEU A 133 -8.83 -7.50 -17.37
N ALA A 134 -7.95 -7.86 -16.45
CA ALA A 134 -8.33 -8.54 -15.20
C ALA A 134 -9.28 -7.67 -14.35
N ALA A 135 -9.00 -6.37 -14.24
CA ALA A 135 -9.86 -5.43 -13.54
C ALA A 135 -11.26 -5.30 -14.17
N ILE A 136 -11.35 -5.29 -15.49
CA ILE A 136 -12.64 -5.25 -16.21
C ILE A 136 -13.38 -6.58 -16.07
N ALA A 137 -12.69 -7.71 -16.23
CA ALA A 137 -13.26 -9.04 -16.06
C ALA A 137 -13.78 -9.27 -14.63
N ALA A 138 -13.04 -8.77 -13.61
CA ALA A 138 -13.46 -8.86 -12.21
C ALA A 138 -14.80 -8.15 -11.97
N VAL A 139 -14.97 -6.91 -12.45
CA VAL A 139 -16.25 -6.19 -12.33
C VAL A 139 -17.36 -6.90 -13.09
N ARG A 140 -17.10 -7.32 -14.32
CA ARG A 140 -18.10 -8.05 -15.11
C ARG A 140 -18.60 -9.31 -14.40
N ASN A 141 -17.69 -10.10 -13.85
CA ASN A 141 -18.04 -11.31 -13.13
C ASN A 141 -18.74 -11.01 -11.80
N LEU A 142 -18.35 -9.92 -11.11
CA LEU A 142 -18.94 -9.49 -9.85
C LEU A 142 -20.38 -9.03 -10.03
N VAL A 143 -20.65 -8.17 -11.02
CA VAL A 143 -22.00 -7.68 -11.32
C VAL A 143 -22.92 -8.82 -11.78
N ASN A 144 -22.40 -9.80 -12.52
CA ASN A 144 -23.15 -10.95 -13.03
C ASN A 144 -23.08 -12.18 -12.12
N ALA A 145 -22.55 -12.08 -10.90
CA ALA A 145 -22.47 -13.21 -9.98
C ALA A 145 -23.88 -13.73 -9.62
N PRO A 146 -24.09 -15.06 -9.60
CA PRO A 146 -25.42 -15.65 -9.50
C PRO A 146 -26.09 -15.46 -8.12
N SER A 147 -25.28 -15.27 -7.08
CA SER A 147 -25.81 -15.15 -5.72
C SER A 147 -25.20 -13.96 -4.97
N PRO A 148 -26.01 -13.04 -4.43
CA PRO A 148 -25.54 -11.96 -3.55
C PRO A 148 -25.07 -12.45 -2.18
N GLN A 149 -25.27 -13.74 -1.88
CA GLN A 149 -24.87 -14.38 -0.63
C GLN A 149 -23.56 -15.15 -0.74
N ASP A 150 -22.96 -15.23 -1.92
CA ASP A 150 -21.62 -15.82 -2.12
C ASP A 150 -20.53 -14.82 -1.74
N HIS A 151 -20.27 -14.71 -0.44
CA HIS A 151 -19.37 -13.75 0.14
C HIS A 151 -17.94 -13.90 -0.39
N ASP A 152 -17.48 -15.14 -0.52
CA ASP A 152 -16.10 -15.43 -0.89
C ASP A 152 -15.83 -14.98 -2.31
N THR A 153 -16.68 -15.34 -3.26
CA THR A 153 -16.55 -14.93 -4.66
C THR A 153 -16.67 -13.43 -4.83
N LEU A 154 -17.70 -12.79 -4.21
CA LEU A 154 -17.91 -11.35 -4.37
C LEU A 154 -16.76 -10.52 -3.78
N LEU A 155 -16.32 -10.84 -2.57
CA LEU A 155 -15.21 -10.13 -1.92
C LEU A 155 -13.86 -10.42 -2.59
N HIS A 156 -13.67 -11.62 -3.14
CA HIS A 156 -12.49 -11.93 -3.94
C HIS A 156 -12.43 -11.12 -5.24
N LEU A 157 -13.54 -11.07 -6.00
CA LEU A 157 -13.60 -10.29 -7.24
C LEU A 157 -13.41 -8.80 -6.99
N LEU A 158 -14.01 -8.26 -5.93
CA LEU A 158 -13.76 -6.87 -5.53
C LEU A 158 -12.28 -6.65 -5.16
N HIS A 159 -11.68 -7.57 -4.42
CA HIS A 159 -10.24 -7.49 -4.06
C HIS A 159 -9.36 -7.47 -5.32
N VAL A 160 -9.61 -8.37 -6.27
CA VAL A 160 -8.90 -8.39 -7.56
C VAL A 160 -9.05 -7.05 -8.28
N ARG A 161 -10.27 -6.53 -8.38
CA ARG A 161 -10.53 -5.22 -9.01
C ARG A 161 -9.70 -4.12 -8.38
N LEU A 162 -9.79 -3.95 -7.07
CA LEU A 162 -9.08 -2.89 -6.35
C LEU A 162 -7.55 -3.06 -6.42
N ALA A 163 -7.07 -4.30 -6.33
CA ALA A 163 -5.64 -4.59 -6.45
C ALA A 163 -5.10 -4.26 -7.85
N CYS A 164 -5.82 -4.64 -8.91
CA CYS A 164 -5.46 -4.29 -10.27
C CYS A 164 -5.43 -2.78 -10.50
N LEU A 165 -6.41 -2.03 -9.97
CA LEU A 165 -6.42 -0.57 -10.03
C LEU A 165 -5.19 0.04 -9.34
N CYS A 166 -4.75 -0.53 -8.21
CA CYS A 166 -3.52 -0.10 -7.53
C CYS A 166 -2.27 -0.37 -8.39
N LEU A 167 -2.19 -1.51 -9.06
CA LEU A 167 -1.09 -1.85 -9.96
C LEU A 167 -1.05 -0.92 -11.19
N LEU A 168 -2.21 -0.48 -11.65
CA LEU A 168 -2.36 0.51 -12.74
C LEU A 168 -2.15 1.96 -12.28
N GLN A 169 -1.79 2.20 -11.00
CA GLN A 169 -1.64 3.53 -10.39
C GLN A 169 -2.93 4.36 -10.32
N GLU A 170 -4.09 3.76 -10.56
CA GLU A 170 -5.41 4.40 -10.48
C GLU A 170 -5.93 4.41 -9.03
N HIS A 171 -5.12 4.95 -8.09
CA HIS A 171 -5.41 4.90 -6.66
C HIS A 171 -6.67 5.67 -6.26
N ALA A 172 -6.94 6.83 -6.91
CA ALA A 172 -8.12 7.64 -6.63
C ALA A 172 -9.41 6.88 -7.02
N LEU A 173 -9.37 6.21 -8.17
CA LEU A 173 -10.47 5.39 -8.67
C LEU A 173 -10.72 4.19 -7.74
N ALA A 174 -9.65 3.47 -7.38
CA ALA A 174 -9.72 2.35 -6.44
C ALA A 174 -10.29 2.78 -5.07
N ALA A 175 -9.87 3.93 -4.56
CA ALA A 175 -10.38 4.47 -3.31
C ALA A 175 -11.86 4.86 -3.40
N GLN A 176 -12.31 5.40 -4.54
CA GLN A 176 -13.72 5.71 -4.77
C GLN A 176 -14.56 4.43 -4.80
N GLU A 177 -14.15 3.43 -5.55
CA GLU A 177 -14.87 2.14 -5.65
C GLU A 177 -14.86 1.37 -4.32
N SER A 178 -13.79 1.49 -3.51
CA SER A 178 -13.73 0.83 -2.19
C SER A 178 -14.78 1.35 -1.20
N LYS A 179 -15.35 2.54 -1.41
CA LYS A 179 -16.41 3.11 -0.56
C LYS A 179 -17.69 2.30 -0.56
N VAL A 180 -17.93 1.47 -1.55
CA VAL A 180 -19.07 0.57 -1.61
C VAL A 180 -19.16 -0.34 -0.38
N LEU A 181 -18.02 -0.69 0.22
CA LEU A 181 -17.95 -1.49 1.44
C LEU A 181 -18.44 -0.73 2.70
N GLY A 182 -18.47 0.61 2.68
CA GLY A 182 -18.84 1.41 3.84
C GLY A 182 -17.88 1.22 5.02
N ASP A 183 -18.46 1.18 6.24
CA ASP A 183 -17.68 0.98 7.46
C ASP A 183 -17.45 -0.52 7.75
N LEU A 184 -16.22 -0.96 7.56
CA LEU A 184 -15.79 -2.33 7.83
C LEU A 184 -15.82 -2.71 9.33
N ASN A 185 -15.88 -1.73 10.25
CA ASN A 185 -16.00 -2.01 11.68
C ASN A 185 -17.44 -2.31 12.11
N SER A 186 -18.40 -2.14 11.20
CA SER A 186 -19.83 -2.42 11.44
C SER A 186 -20.05 -3.87 11.87
N ALA A 187 -21.03 -4.07 12.75
CA ALA A 187 -21.53 -5.39 13.16
C ALA A 187 -22.06 -6.22 11.98
N PHE A 188 -22.37 -5.59 10.84
CA PHE A 188 -22.75 -6.28 9.61
C PHE A 188 -21.68 -7.26 9.16
N TYR A 189 -20.40 -6.87 9.23
CA TYR A 189 -19.26 -7.68 8.80
C TYR A 189 -18.71 -8.61 9.86
N ARG A 190 -19.39 -8.74 11.02
CA ARG A 190 -18.91 -9.59 12.10
C ARG A 190 -19.88 -10.72 12.42
N HIS A 191 -19.31 -11.86 12.74
CA HIS A 191 -20.06 -12.99 13.24
C HIS A 191 -20.57 -12.67 14.66
N PRO A 192 -21.89 -12.86 14.96
CA PRO A 192 -22.48 -12.42 16.23
C PRO A 192 -21.93 -13.16 17.46
N LEU A 193 -21.44 -14.39 17.32
CA LEU A 193 -20.93 -15.19 18.43
C LEU A 193 -19.40 -15.18 18.50
N THR A 194 -18.72 -15.45 17.38
CA THR A 194 -17.26 -15.59 17.34
C THR A 194 -16.54 -14.26 17.12
N ASN A 195 -17.28 -13.21 16.72
CA ASN A 195 -16.74 -11.92 16.30
C ASN A 195 -15.74 -12.02 15.11
N ALA A 196 -15.71 -13.16 14.40
CA ALA A 196 -14.93 -13.34 13.19
C ALA A 196 -15.38 -12.34 12.11
N HIS A 197 -14.43 -11.83 11.33
CA HIS A 197 -14.70 -10.83 10.31
C HIS A 197 -15.01 -11.48 8.97
N LEU A 198 -16.13 -11.10 8.33
CA LEU A 198 -16.56 -11.60 7.02
C LEU A 198 -15.56 -11.22 5.90
N VAL A 199 -15.08 -9.97 5.92
CA VAL A 199 -14.18 -9.47 4.88
C VAL A 199 -12.78 -10.04 5.07
N PRO A 200 -12.16 -10.64 4.03
CA PRO A 200 -10.83 -11.22 4.10
C PRO A 200 -9.76 -10.21 4.53
N TRP A 201 -8.80 -10.66 5.32
CA TRP A 201 -7.72 -9.81 5.85
C TRP A 201 -6.98 -8.99 4.77
N PRO A 202 -6.58 -9.55 3.60
CA PRO A 202 -5.91 -8.79 2.56
C PRO A 202 -6.76 -7.63 2.01
N LEU A 203 -8.07 -7.81 1.86
CA LEU A 203 -8.97 -6.76 1.39
C LEU A 203 -9.10 -5.64 2.42
N ARG A 204 -9.16 -5.96 3.71
CA ARG A 204 -9.19 -4.97 4.80
C ARG A 204 -7.93 -4.10 4.79
N LEU A 205 -6.76 -4.73 4.63
CA LEU A 205 -5.48 -4.01 4.51
C LEU A 205 -5.46 -3.09 3.29
N LEU A 206 -5.99 -3.55 2.16
CA LEU A 206 -6.05 -2.77 0.93
C LEU A 206 -6.97 -1.55 1.08
N VAL A 207 -8.14 -1.70 1.69
CA VAL A 207 -9.07 -0.58 1.93
C VAL A 207 -8.43 0.49 2.82
N VAL A 208 -7.71 0.10 3.88
CA VAL A 208 -6.95 1.05 4.72
C VAL A 208 -5.87 1.77 3.92
N ARG A 209 -5.13 1.06 3.05
CA ARG A 209 -4.13 1.66 2.17
C ARG A 209 -4.73 2.67 1.20
N LEU A 210 -5.89 2.35 0.62
CA LEU A 210 -6.58 3.21 -0.33
C LEU A 210 -7.07 4.52 0.30
N ALA A 211 -7.44 4.52 1.59
CA ALA A 211 -7.76 5.76 2.30
C ALA A 211 -6.56 6.73 2.34
N ALA A 212 -5.34 6.21 2.46
CA ALA A 212 -4.12 7.01 2.41
C ALA A 212 -3.79 7.44 0.97
N LEU A 213 -3.63 6.48 0.05
CA LEU A 213 -3.16 6.73 -1.32
C LEU A 213 -4.16 7.48 -2.18
N GLY A 214 -5.45 7.13 -2.11
CA GLY A 214 -6.46 7.66 -3.03
C GLY A 214 -6.88 9.09 -2.73
N TYR A 215 -6.81 9.52 -1.45
CA TYR A 215 -7.23 10.84 -1.00
C TYR A 215 -6.13 11.65 -0.33
N GLY A 216 -4.92 11.10 -0.17
CA GLY A 216 -3.84 11.74 0.58
C GLY A 216 -4.12 11.85 2.10
N GLU A 217 -5.07 11.05 2.61
CA GLU A 217 -5.45 11.05 4.03
C GLU A 217 -4.50 10.15 4.86
N TRP A 218 -3.20 10.47 4.83
CA TRP A 218 -2.13 9.64 5.45
C TRP A 218 -2.40 9.30 6.90
N ARG A 219 -2.88 10.28 7.70
CA ARG A 219 -3.20 10.05 9.12
C ARG A 219 -4.30 9.02 9.30
N LYS A 220 -5.31 9.03 8.43
CA LYS A 220 -6.41 8.05 8.46
C LYS A 220 -5.90 6.64 8.12
N GLY A 221 -5.02 6.52 7.13
CA GLY A 221 -4.34 5.26 6.80
C GLY A 221 -3.54 4.72 7.98
N ILE A 222 -2.70 5.55 8.62
CA ILE A 222 -1.93 5.16 9.81
C ILE A 222 -2.86 4.71 10.95
N MET A 223 -3.90 5.47 11.25
CA MET A 223 -4.87 5.11 12.30
C MET A 223 -5.58 3.80 11.99
N GLY A 224 -5.98 3.57 10.73
CA GLY A 224 -6.59 2.32 10.30
C GLY A 224 -5.67 1.10 10.52
N TYR A 225 -4.36 1.22 10.23
CA TYR A 225 -3.41 0.16 10.54
C TYR A 225 -3.22 -0.05 12.05
N TYR A 226 -3.27 1.01 12.86
CA TYR A 226 -3.24 0.87 14.32
C TYR A 226 -4.49 0.19 14.88
N GLU A 227 -5.66 0.43 14.29
CA GLU A 227 -6.91 -0.28 14.63
C GLU A 227 -6.80 -1.78 14.30
N LEU A 228 -6.32 -2.12 13.11
CA LEU A 228 -6.04 -3.51 12.73
C LEU A 228 -5.00 -4.16 13.64
N ALA A 229 -3.96 -3.44 14.01
CA ALA A 229 -2.94 -3.91 14.96
C ALA A 229 -3.51 -4.15 16.38
N ARG A 230 -4.47 -3.33 16.82
CA ARG A 230 -5.20 -3.55 18.08
C ARG A 230 -5.99 -4.85 18.02
N GLU A 231 -6.76 -5.06 16.94
CA GLU A 231 -7.50 -6.31 16.72
C GLU A 231 -6.55 -7.53 16.73
N CYS A 232 -5.37 -7.42 16.09
CA CYS A 232 -4.37 -8.50 16.16
C CYS A 232 -3.93 -8.81 17.58
N ARG A 233 -3.64 -7.77 18.41
CA ARG A 233 -3.24 -7.96 19.81
C ARG A 233 -4.35 -8.64 20.64
N GLU A 234 -5.58 -8.21 20.47
CA GLU A 234 -6.74 -8.84 21.13
C GLU A 234 -6.92 -10.30 20.69
N SER A 235 -6.74 -10.58 19.39
CA SER A 235 -6.84 -11.93 18.85
C SER A 235 -5.71 -12.84 19.33
N ILE A 236 -4.48 -12.33 19.49
CA ILE A 236 -3.36 -13.10 20.08
C ILE A 236 -3.69 -13.55 21.51
N VAL A 237 -4.35 -12.69 22.30
CA VAL A 237 -4.74 -13.02 23.69
C VAL A 237 -5.85 -14.06 23.72
N LYS A 238 -6.80 -13.99 22.76
CA LYS A 238 -7.96 -14.89 22.68
C LYS A 238 -7.67 -16.21 21.99
N ALA A 239 -6.61 -16.28 21.20
CA ALA A 239 -6.27 -17.46 20.39
C ALA A 239 -6.00 -18.70 21.25
N ALA A 240 -6.64 -19.80 20.90
CA ALA A 240 -6.55 -21.05 21.63
C ALA A 240 -5.30 -21.87 21.26
N SER A 241 -4.85 -21.78 19.99
CA SER A 241 -3.69 -22.54 19.49
C SER A 241 -2.47 -21.64 19.28
N ASP A 242 -1.29 -22.24 19.30
CA ASP A 242 -0.05 -21.50 19.04
C ASP A 242 0.10 -21.12 17.56
N ASP A 243 -0.46 -21.90 16.65
CA ASP A 243 -0.50 -21.60 15.22
C ASP A 243 -1.35 -20.35 14.94
N GLU A 244 -2.51 -20.26 15.59
CA GLU A 244 -3.36 -19.09 15.50
C GLU A 244 -2.66 -17.83 16.07
N LYS A 245 -1.97 -17.96 17.23
CA LYS A 245 -1.17 -16.87 17.78
C LYS A 245 -0.03 -16.46 16.84
N ALA A 246 0.62 -17.42 16.17
CA ALA A 246 1.68 -17.16 15.20
C ALA A 246 1.14 -16.40 13.98
N LEU A 247 -0.04 -16.79 13.47
CA LEU A 247 -0.73 -16.08 12.39
C LEU A 247 -1.02 -14.62 12.77
N TRP A 248 -1.60 -14.38 13.96
CA TRP A 248 -1.93 -13.04 14.41
C TRP A 248 -0.69 -12.18 14.71
N ARG A 249 0.41 -12.78 15.20
CA ARG A 249 1.71 -12.09 15.34
C ARG A 249 2.28 -11.66 13.99
N THR A 250 2.14 -12.50 12.96
CA THR A 250 2.57 -12.18 11.59
C THR A 250 1.74 -11.01 11.03
N ARG A 251 0.42 -11.03 11.21
CA ARG A 251 -0.49 -9.94 10.82
C ARG A 251 -0.18 -8.63 11.57
N LEU A 252 0.13 -8.72 12.85
CA LEU A 252 0.52 -7.55 13.66
C LEU A 252 1.79 -6.90 13.13
N ARG A 253 2.79 -7.70 12.78
CA ARG A 253 4.04 -7.21 12.18
C ARG A 253 3.79 -6.60 10.80
N ASP A 254 2.97 -7.23 9.96
CA ASP A 254 2.58 -6.67 8.66
C ASP A 254 1.92 -5.30 8.81
N CYS A 255 1.04 -5.10 9.79
CA CYS A 255 0.49 -3.78 10.10
C CYS A 255 1.59 -2.76 10.43
N GLY A 256 2.60 -3.14 11.23
CA GLY A 256 3.73 -2.27 11.54
C GLY A 256 4.54 -1.87 10.31
N ILE A 257 4.85 -2.82 9.43
CA ILE A 257 5.54 -2.55 8.17
C ILE A 257 4.71 -1.62 7.28
N ARG A 258 3.39 -1.79 7.22
CA ARG A 258 2.50 -0.93 6.43
C ARG A 258 2.41 0.49 6.97
N VAL A 259 2.51 0.69 8.28
CA VAL A 259 2.66 2.03 8.87
C VAL A 259 3.94 2.68 8.36
N ALA A 260 5.07 1.96 8.33
CA ALA A 260 6.30 2.48 7.74
C ALA A 260 6.14 2.85 6.26
N ASN A 261 5.44 2.02 5.47
CA ASN A 261 5.16 2.33 4.07
C ASN A 261 4.36 3.62 3.91
N VAL A 262 3.33 3.84 4.73
CA VAL A 262 2.55 5.10 4.71
C VAL A 262 3.43 6.29 5.08
N LEU A 263 4.33 6.17 6.04
CA LEU A 263 5.29 7.22 6.39
C LEU A 263 6.22 7.54 5.21
N VAL A 264 6.70 6.52 4.48
CA VAL A 264 7.50 6.70 3.25
C VAL A 264 6.68 7.41 2.17
N GLU A 265 5.45 6.99 1.92
CA GLU A 265 4.54 7.58 0.94
C GLU A 265 4.19 9.04 1.28
N MET A 266 4.10 9.37 2.57
CA MET A 266 3.89 10.73 3.10
C MET A 266 5.14 11.61 2.99
N GLY A 267 6.33 11.03 2.77
CA GLY A 267 7.62 11.71 2.73
C GLY A 267 8.33 11.82 4.09
N ASP A 268 7.77 11.23 5.17
CA ASP A 268 8.43 11.16 6.47
C ASP A 268 9.38 9.94 6.54
N PHE A 269 10.46 10.02 5.77
CA PHE A 269 11.44 8.93 5.68
C PHE A 269 12.16 8.67 7.00
N GLU A 270 12.49 9.73 7.75
CA GLU A 270 13.14 9.56 9.06
C GLU A 270 12.21 8.89 10.06
N GLY A 271 10.93 9.27 10.09
CA GLY A 271 9.92 8.62 10.90
C GLY A 271 9.76 7.15 10.53
N ALA A 272 9.75 6.83 9.23
CA ALA A 272 9.69 5.47 8.72
C ALA A 272 10.91 4.63 9.15
N GLY A 273 12.13 5.17 9.02
CA GLY A 273 13.37 4.50 9.43
C GLY A 273 13.39 4.19 10.93
N ARG A 274 13.03 5.18 11.76
CA ARG A 274 12.92 4.98 13.22
C ARG A 274 11.86 3.95 13.58
N HIS A 275 10.71 3.99 12.92
CA HIS A 275 9.64 3.03 13.16
C HIS A 275 10.06 1.60 12.80
N LEU A 276 10.70 1.39 11.63
CA LEU A 276 11.25 0.09 11.25
C LEU A 276 12.30 -0.41 12.22
N GLY A 277 13.15 0.48 12.74
CA GLY A 277 14.15 0.16 13.77
C GLY A 277 13.53 -0.44 15.04
N THR A 278 12.35 0.05 15.47
CA THR A 278 11.62 -0.54 16.61
C THR A 278 11.11 -1.95 16.30
N LEU A 279 10.60 -2.18 15.10
CA LEU A 279 10.12 -3.50 14.68
C LEU A 279 11.26 -4.51 14.51
N ALA A 280 12.44 -4.07 14.07
CA ALA A 280 13.62 -4.91 13.93
C ALA A 280 14.15 -5.42 15.26
N ALA A 281 13.95 -4.67 16.36
CA ALA A 281 14.39 -5.06 17.69
C ALA A 281 13.52 -6.17 18.32
N GLU A 282 12.28 -6.35 17.87
CA GLU A 282 11.26 -7.17 18.52
C GLU A 282 11.06 -8.60 17.93
N GLY A 283 11.81 -9.04 16.90
CA GLY A 283 11.36 -10.28 16.22
C GLY A 283 12.36 -11.16 15.50
N ASN A 284 11.91 -12.40 15.19
CA ASN A 284 12.67 -13.43 14.47
C ASN A 284 12.97 -13.13 12.99
N GLN A 285 12.33 -12.12 12.39
CA GLN A 285 12.59 -11.68 11.00
C GLN A 285 13.36 -10.34 10.96
N THR A 286 14.26 -10.17 11.88
CA THR A 286 15.09 -8.97 12.04
C THR A 286 15.82 -8.59 10.74
N ARG A 287 16.28 -9.58 9.95
CA ARG A 287 16.96 -9.34 8.68
C ARG A 287 16.10 -8.56 7.69
N GLN A 288 14.89 -9.06 7.38
CA GLN A 288 14.03 -8.44 6.38
C GLN A 288 13.66 -6.98 6.73
N VAL A 289 13.31 -6.74 7.99
CA VAL A 289 13.00 -5.38 8.47
C VAL A 289 14.25 -4.51 8.45
N SER A 290 15.42 -5.04 8.79
CA SER A 290 16.69 -4.29 8.73
C SER A 290 17.10 -3.94 7.30
N LEU A 291 16.81 -4.79 6.30
CA LEU A 291 17.01 -4.47 4.88
C LEU A 291 16.05 -3.36 4.43
N MET A 292 14.77 -3.40 4.84
CA MET A 292 13.81 -2.32 4.57
C MET A 292 14.27 -0.99 5.21
N GLU A 293 14.75 -1.04 6.45
CA GLU A 293 15.29 0.11 7.16
C GLU A 293 16.52 0.67 6.43
N THR A 294 17.42 -0.18 5.92
CA THR A 294 18.58 0.22 5.13
C THR A 294 18.16 1.03 3.89
N LEU A 295 17.15 0.56 3.15
CA LEU A 295 16.63 1.26 1.96
C LEU A 295 16.03 2.62 2.32
N VAL A 296 15.33 2.72 3.45
CA VAL A 296 14.78 4.00 3.93
C VAL A 296 15.90 4.97 4.28
N TRP A 297 16.94 4.54 5.01
CA TRP A 297 18.08 5.41 5.35
C TRP A 297 18.91 5.81 4.12
N LEU A 298 19.01 4.93 3.11
CA LEU A 298 19.56 5.30 1.78
C LEU A 298 18.75 6.43 1.14
N ARG A 299 17.42 6.36 1.24
CA ARG A 299 16.54 7.41 0.70
C ARG A 299 16.66 8.74 1.45
N VAL A 300 16.92 8.71 2.75
CA VAL A 300 17.21 9.89 3.59
C VAL A 300 18.57 10.50 3.24
N GLY A 301 19.53 9.69 2.79
CA GLY A 301 20.93 10.09 2.61
C GLY A 301 21.79 9.87 3.86
N ASP A 302 21.30 9.18 4.90
CA ASP A 302 22.11 8.79 6.05
C ASP A 302 22.81 7.45 5.81
N MET A 303 23.96 7.54 5.15
CA MET A 303 24.80 6.36 4.84
C MET A 303 25.31 5.65 6.07
N SER A 304 25.48 6.37 7.18
CA SER A 304 25.99 5.80 8.44
C SER A 304 24.95 4.86 9.06
N SER A 305 23.71 5.29 9.08
CA SER A 305 22.59 4.46 9.54
C SER A 305 22.31 3.30 8.58
N ALA A 306 22.35 3.54 7.26
CA ALA A 306 22.19 2.49 6.26
C ALA A 306 23.23 1.36 6.43
N ARG A 307 24.52 1.69 6.60
CA ARG A 307 25.58 0.69 6.85
C ARG A 307 25.37 -0.10 8.13
N ARG A 308 24.94 0.56 9.21
CA ARG A 308 24.66 -0.13 10.48
C ARG A 308 23.51 -1.12 10.37
N CYS A 309 22.44 -0.73 9.66
CA CYS A 309 21.28 -1.59 9.44
C CYS A 309 21.64 -2.80 8.55
N LEU A 310 22.42 -2.57 7.48
CA LEU A 310 22.89 -3.64 6.61
C LEU A 310 23.80 -4.62 7.37
N ALA A 311 24.76 -4.14 8.16
CA ALA A 311 25.61 -4.99 8.98
C ALA A 311 24.81 -5.85 9.96
N ARG A 312 23.76 -5.29 10.59
CA ARG A 312 22.84 -6.04 11.44
C ARG A 312 22.08 -7.13 10.66
N ALA A 313 21.64 -6.84 9.43
CA ALA A 313 20.97 -7.79 8.57
C ALA A 313 21.89 -8.94 8.17
N SER A 314 23.11 -8.64 7.74
CA SER A 314 24.11 -9.64 7.28
C SER A 314 24.58 -10.57 8.40
N ASN A 315 24.64 -10.08 9.65
CA ASN A 315 24.99 -10.90 10.81
C ASN A 315 23.95 -11.99 11.16
N THR A 316 22.70 -11.84 10.70
CA THR A 316 21.63 -12.82 10.97
C THR A 316 21.57 -13.92 9.92
N ALA A 317 21.74 -13.57 8.65
CA ALA A 317 21.82 -14.51 7.52
C ALA A 317 22.44 -13.75 6.33
N ALA A 318 23.53 -14.23 5.77
CA ALA A 318 24.16 -13.59 4.62
C ALA A 318 23.45 -14.03 3.32
N ASP A 319 23.26 -13.07 2.42
CA ASP A 319 22.77 -13.28 1.07
C ASP A 319 23.64 -12.43 0.12
N GLU A 320 24.46 -13.08 -0.68
CA GLU A 320 25.46 -12.39 -1.49
C GLU A 320 24.84 -11.41 -2.49
N LEU A 321 23.72 -11.79 -3.11
CA LEU A 321 23.02 -10.93 -4.08
C LEU A 321 22.42 -9.69 -3.39
N VAL A 322 21.66 -9.88 -2.33
CA VAL A 322 20.96 -8.78 -1.65
C VAL A 322 21.95 -7.87 -0.92
N ASP A 323 22.88 -8.44 -0.15
CA ASP A 323 23.86 -7.69 0.63
C ASP A 323 24.84 -6.96 -0.29
N GLY A 324 25.26 -7.62 -1.39
CA GLY A 324 26.11 -7.05 -2.42
C GLY A 324 25.45 -5.89 -3.14
N THR A 325 24.18 -6.05 -3.53
CA THR A 325 23.37 -5.00 -4.16
C THR A 325 23.23 -3.78 -3.25
N LEU A 326 22.90 -3.98 -1.96
CA LEU A 326 22.77 -2.87 -1.01
C LEU A 326 24.10 -2.17 -0.74
N ASN A 327 25.22 -2.90 -0.66
CA ASN A 327 26.54 -2.31 -0.56
C ASN A 327 26.88 -1.46 -1.78
N ALA A 328 26.58 -1.94 -2.99
CA ALA A 328 26.78 -1.19 -4.23
C ALA A 328 25.89 0.06 -4.29
N LEU A 329 24.63 -0.02 -3.84
CA LEU A 329 23.73 1.14 -3.72
C LEU A 329 24.24 2.17 -2.70
N ILE A 330 24.85 1.74 -1.60
CA ILE A 330 25.49 2.65 -0.64
C ILE A 330 26.66 3.39 -1.29
N GLN A 331 27.51 2.71 -2.09
CA GLN A 331 28.59 3.36 -2.83
C GLN A 331 28.05 4.37 -3.86
N LEU A 332 26.96 4.01 -4.55
CA LEU A 332 26.30 4.90 -5.50
C LEU A 332 25.75 6.15 -4.81
N ALA A 333 25.13 5.99 -3.65
CA ALA A 333 24.59 7.09 -2.84
C ALA A 333 25.72 8.01 -2.28
N ASP A 334 26.89 7.46 -1.96
CA ASP A 334 28.09 8.21 -1.61
C ASP A 334 28.78 8.88 -2.84
N SER A 335 28.15 8.82 -4.04
CA SER A 335 28.69 9.33 -5.30
C SER A 335 29.97 8.62 -5.79
N HIS A 336 30.28 7.45 -5.28
CA HIS A 336 31.41 6.63 -5.74
C HIS A 336 30.98 5.75 -6.92
N TYR A 337 30.54 6.38 -8.02
CA TYR A 337 29.92 5.70 -9.17
C TYR A 337 30.81 4.64 -9.82
N ALA A 338 32.13 4.89 -9.94
CA ALA A 338 33.06 3.93 -10.50
C ALA A 338 33.22 2.67 -9.61
N ALA A 339 33.28 2.85 -8.30
CA ALA A 339 33.30 1.74 -7.36
C ALA A 339 31.98 0.95 -7.40
N ALA A 340 30.85 1.64 -7.39
CA ALA A 340 29.53 1.00 -7.52
C ALA A 340 29.41 0.20 -8.83
N ALA A 341 29.88 0.74 -9.96
CA ALA A 341 29.92 0.02 -11.25
C ALA A 341 30.75 -1.25 -11.17
N THR A 342 31.88 -1.24 -10.45
CA THR A 342 32.71 -2.42 -10.25
C THR A 342 31.99 -3.49 -9.42
N PHE A 343 31.33 -3.10 -8.33
CA PHE A 343 30.52 -4.02 -7.52
C PHE A 343 29.36 -4.63 -8.33
N PHE A 344 28.60 -3.81 -9.04
CA PHE A 344 27.50 -4.32 -9.87
C PHE A 344 27.98 -5.21 -11.01
N ARG A 345 29.16 -4.95 -11.59
CA ARG A 345 29.74 -5.82 -12.61
C ARG A 345 30.07 -7.21 -12.05
N VAL A 346 30.70 -7.28 -10.89
CA VAL A 346 31.00 -8.56 -10.23
C VAL A 346 29.72 -9.31 -9.88
N LEU A 347 28.67 -8.60 -9.43
CA LEU A 347 27.38 -9.22 -9.15
C LEU A 347 26.72 -9.71 -10.45
N HIS A 348 26.77 -8.96 -11.52
CA HIS A 348 26.20 -9.34 -12.82
C HIS A 348 26.89 -10.56 -13.43
N GLU A 349 28.22 -10.68 -13.27
CA GLU A 349 28.97 -11.88 -13.68
C GLU A 349 28.54 -13.14 -12.91
N LYS A 350 28.14 -12.99 -11.62
CA LYS A 350 27.65 -14.10 -10.79
C LYS A 350 26.19 -14.40 -10.98
N PHE A 351 25.38 -13.36 -11.21
CA PHE A 351 23.92 -13.42 -11.32
C PHE A 351 23.47 -12.74 -12.62
N PRO A 352 23.79 -13.31 -13.79
CA PRO A 352 23.52 -12.69 -15.09
C PRO A 352 22.04 -12.46 -15.37
N ASP A 353 21.17 -13.33 -14.84
CA ASP A 353 19.72 -13.27 -15.05
C ASP A 353 19.01 -12.23 -14.16
N ASP A 354 19.74 -11.57 -13.24
CA ASP A 354 19.14 -10.58 -12.36
C ASP A 354 19.00 -9.21 -13.03
N ALA A 355 17.79 -8.88 -13.44
CA ALA A 355 17.46 -7.63 -14.13
C ALA A 355 17.75 -6.37 -13.31
N MET A 356 17.65 -6.44 -11.97
CA MET A 356 17.92 -5.29 -11.09
C MET A 356 19.43 -4.98 -11.04
N VAL A 357 20.26 -6.01 -10.97
CA VAL A 357 21.73 -5.85 -11.00
C VAL A 357 22.17 -5.26 -12.32
N ALA A 358 21.71 -5.80 -13.46
CA ALA A 358 22.03 -5.30 -14.80
C ALA A 358 21.59 -3.84 -14.98
N GLN A 359 20.38 -3.50 -14.56
CA GLN A 359 19.89 -2.13 -14.63
C GLN A 359 20.72 -1.16 -13.79
N ASN A 360 21.04 -1.52 -12.54
CA ASN A 360 21.85 -0.65 -11.66
C ASN A 360 23.29 -0.50 -12.18
N LEU A 361 23.85 -1.52 -12.82
CA LEU A 361 25.12 -1.40 -13.55
C LEU A 361 25.01 -0.36 -14.66
N ALA A 362 23.94 -0.42 -15.48
CA ALA A 362 23.73 0.55 -16.55
C ALA A 362 23.58 1.98 -15.99
N VAL A 363 22.87 2.17 -14.88
CA VAL A 363 22.78 3.47 -14.21
C VAL A 363 24.16 3.98 -13.76
N CYS A 364 25.00 3.14 -13.15
CA CYS A 364 26.36 3.51 -12.77
C CYS A 364 27.22 3.88 -13.99
N LEU A 365 27.06 3.18 -15.11
CA LEU A 365 27.75 3.49 -16.37
C LEU A 365 27.30 4.85 -16.93
N LEU A 366 26.02 5.20 -16.84
CA LEU A 366 25.54 6.54 -17.21
C LEU A 366 26.22 7.64 -16.39
N TYR A 367 26.30 7.47 -15.07
CA TYR A 367 26.98 8.44 -14.19
C TYR A 367 28.47 8.53 -14.41
N THR A 368 29.12 7.49 -14.98
CA THR A 368 30.53 7.51 -15.34
C THR A 368 30.78 7.95 -16.79
N GLY A 369 29.76 8.38 -17.53
CA GLY A 369 29.87 8.86 -18.92
C GLY A 369 29.93 7.77 -19.98
N ARG A 370 29.76 6.50 -19.60
CA ARG A 370 29.76 5.36 -20.53
C ARG A 370 28.35 5.09 -21.07
N ILE A 371 27.79 6.07 -21.80
CA ILE A 371 26.40 6.06 -22.23
C ILE A 371 26.10 4.93 -23.22
N GLU A 372 27.04 4.63 -24.14
CA GLU A 372 26.84 3.56 -25.12
C GLU A 372 26.74 2.18 -24.46
N ASP A 373 27.64 1.88 -23.50
CA ASP A 373 27.58 0.63 -22.75
C ASP A 373 26.28 0.50 -21.94
N ALA A 374 25.85 1.59 -21.30
CA ALA A 374 24.58 1.61 -20.58
C ALA A 374 23.38 1.38 -21.51
N SER A 375 23.40 2.00 -22.69
CA SER A 375 22.37 1.80 -23.72
C SER A 375 22.29 0.35 -24.19
N THR A 376 23.45 -0.29 -24.38
CA THR A 376 23.53 -1.70 -24.79
C THR A 376 22.90 -2.61 -23.74
N ILE A 377 23.33 -2.50 -22.48
CA ILE A 377 22.79 -3.31 -21.37
C ILE A 377 21.30 -3.12 -21.22
N LEU A 378 20.80 -1.87 -21.25
CA LEU A 378 19.34 -1.62 -21.11
C LEU A 378 18.55 -2.16 -22.29
N SER A 379 19.11 -2.13 -23.51
CA SER A 379 18.45 -2.66 -24.71
C SER A 379 18.38 -4.19 -24.68
N GLU A 380 19.47 -4.86 -24.30
CA GLU A 380 19.52 -6.30 -24.08
C GLU A 380 18.53 -6.73 -23.00
N LEU A 381 18.48 -5.98 -21.88
CA LEU A 381 17.57 -6.25 -20.79
C LEU A 381 16.10 -6.14 -21.20
N VAL A 382 15.77 -5.19 -22.11
CA VAL A 382 14.41 -5.12 -22.69
C VAL A 382 14.10 -6.37 -23.50
N ASP A 383 15.06 -7.02 -24.12
CA ASP A 383 14.83 -8.23 -24.92
C ASP A 383 14.70 -9.49 -24.07
N GLU A 384 15.44 -9.58 -22.99
CA GLU A 384 15.59 -10.79 -22.19
C GLU A 384 14.65 -10.84 -20.99
N SER A 385 14.32 -9.70 -20.38
CA SER A 385 13.49 -9.64 -19.18
C SER A 385 12.10 -9.05 -19.42
N PRO A 386 11.11 -9.37 -18.54
CA PRO A 386 9.83 -8.69 -18.55
C PRO A 386 9.99 -7.18 -18.36
N PRO A 387 9.20 -6.35 -19.05
CA PRO A 387 9.31 -4.89 -18.91
C PRO A 387 8.88 -4.45 -17.51
N PHE A 388 9.61 -3.52 -16.93
CA PHE A 388 9.28 -2.87 -15.67
C PHE A 388 9.58 -1.37 -15.74
N HIS A 389 8.93 -0.61 -14.87
CA HIS A 389 8.91 0.84 -14.92
C HIS A 389 10.29 1.50 -15.05
N SER A 390 11.23 1.18 -14.15
CA SER A 390 12.53 1.83 -14.14
C SER A 390 13.41 1.46 -15.34
N LEU A 391 13.25 0.28 -15.95
CA LEU A 391 13.93 -0.10 -17.17
C LEU A 391 13.50 0.79 -18.35
N VAL A 392 12.19 0.91 -18.54
CA VAL A 392 11.60 1.71 -19.62
C VAL A 392 11.94 3.19 -19.45
N LEU A 393 11.87 3.70 -18.20
CA LEU A 393 12.23 5.08 -17.87
C LEU A 393 13.71 5.36 -18.19
N ASN A 394 14.62 4.50 -17.72
CA ASN A 394 16.06 4.68 -17.91
C ASN A 394 16.43 4.61 -19.40
N LEU A 395 15.90 3.63 -20.15
CA LEU A 395 16.15 3.53 -21.58
C LEU A 395 15.56 4.73 -22.36
N SER A 396 14.37 5.19 -21.98
CA SER A 396 13.76 6.41 -22.57
C SER A 396 14.63 7.64 -22.31
N THR A 397 15.22 7.76 -21.12
CA THR A 397 16.13 8.83 -20.74
C THR A 397 17.43 8.75 -21.57
N VAL A 398 17.98 7.55 -21.78
CA VAL A 398 19.14 7.35 -22.67
C VAL A 398 18.83 7.81 -24.09
N TYR A 399 17.66 7.51 -24.62
CA TYR A 399 17.24 7.99 -25.94
C TYR A 399 17.18 9.52 -26.00
N GLU A 400 16.67 10.19 -24.96
CA GLU A 400 16.64 11.65 -24.87
C GLU A 400 18.04 12.28 -24.83
N LEU A 401 19.00 11.60 -24.20
CA LEU A 401 20.38 12.07 -24.12
C LEU A 401 21.19 11.83 -25.41
N CYS A 402 20.86 10.76 -26.16
CA CYS A 402 21.68 10.31 -27.30
C CYS A 402 21.21 10.79 -28.66
N THR A 403 19.93 11.16 -28.82
CA THR A 403 19.37 11.46 -30.15
C THR A 403 18.22 12.44 -30.15
N GLU A 404 18.17 13.28 -31.18
CA GLU A 404 17.00 14.15 -31.45
C GLU A 404 15.76 13.35 -31.85
N ARG A 405 15.93 12.13 -32.37
CA ARG A 405 14.84 11.23 -32.77
C ARG A 405 14.35 10.36 -31.61
N ASN A 406 14.38 10.89 -30.39
CA ASN A 406 13.98 10.15 -29.19
C ASN A 406 12.52 9.68 -29.24
N ARG A 407 11.61 10.48 -29.83
CA ARG A 407 10.18 10.11 -29.95
C ARG A 407 10.00 8.87 -30.85
N GLU A 408 10.70 8.80 -31.99
CA GLU A 408 10.65 7.65 -32.90
C GLU A 408 11.15 6.39 -32.18
N LYS A 409 12.28 6.50 -31.44
CA LYS A 409 12.83 5.38 -30.68
C LYS A 409 11.92 4.92 -29.54
N LYS A 410 11.31 5.85 -28.81
CA LYS A 410 10.34 5.53 -27.76
C LYS A 410 9.10 4.83 -28.34
N PHE A 411 8.59 5.32 -29.47
CA PHE A 411 7.46 4.70 -30.16
C PHE A 411 7.80 3.28 -30.63
N ALA A 412 8.97 3.08 -31.26
CA ALA A 412 9.46 1.76 -31.66
C ALA A 412 9.66 0.82 -30.45
N LEU A 413 10.10 1.34 -29.30
CA LEU A 413 10.16 0.58 -28.05
C LEU A 413 8.77 0.16 -27.58
N ALA A 414 7.78 1.05 -27.66
CA ALA A 414 6.39 0.72 -27.31
C ALA A 414 5.81 -0.34 -28.25
N GLU A 415 6.03 -0.25 -29.56
CA GLU A 415 5.63 -1.27 -30.54
C GLU A 415 6.30 -2.62 -30.25
N LYS A 416 7.60 -2.60 -29.96
CA LYS A 416 8.38 -3.80 -29.60
C LYS A 416 7.81 -4.49 -28.37
N LEU A 417 7.51 -3.72 -27.30
CA LEU A 417 6.94 -4.25 -26.07
C LEU A 417 5.51 -4.77 -26.28
N ALA A 418 4.68 -4.06 -27.06
CA ALA A 418 3.31 -4.46 -27.35
C ALA A 418 3.22 -5.72 -28.22
N SER A 419 4.22 -5.95 -29.08
CA SER A 419 4.27 -7.13 -29.97
C SER A 419 4.90 -8.37 -29.34
N ARG A 420 5.44 -8.29 -28.13
CA ARG A 420 6.03 -9.45 -27.43
C ARG A 420 4.98 -10.53 -27.22
N ARG A 421 5.30 -11.76 -27.62
CA ARG A 421 4.54 -12.93 -27.23
C ARG A 421 4.87 -13.26 -25.79
N GLU A 422 3.85 -13.49 -24.99
CA GLU A 422 3.99 -13.93 -23.62
C GLU A 422 4.73 -15.27 -23.56
N GLY A 423 5.98 -15.26 -23.12
CA GLY A 423 6.66 -16.46 -22.64
C GLY A 423 6.32 -16.64 -21.16
N GLY A 424 6.08 -17.88 -20.70
CA GLY A 424 5.55 -18.23 -19.39
C GLY A 424 6.17 -17.43 -18.24
N GLY A 425 5.39 -16.52 -17.67
CA GLY A 425 5.80 -15.54 -16.67
C GLY A 425 5.91 -14.11 -17.20
N GLY A 426 5.47 -13.84 -18.43
CA GLY A 426 5.47 -12.51 -19.03
C GLY A 426 4.60 -11.53 -18.26
N VAL A 427 5.23 -10.68 -17.45
CA VAL A 427 4.57 -9.54 -16.85
C VAL A 427 4.16 -8.59 -17.97
N GLY A 428 2.87 -8.23 -18.04
CA GLY A 428 2.38 -7.31 -19.03
C GLY A 428 3.04 -5.93 -18.95
N TRP A 429 3.09 -5.24 -20.06
CA TRP A 429 3.63 -3.89 -20.20
C TRP A 429 2.95 -2.88 -19.25
N GLU A 430 1.82 -3.21 -18.66
CA GLU A 430 0.98 -2.33 -17.84
C GLU A 430 1.70 -1.82 -16.59
N LEU A 431 2.66 -2.57 -16.03
CA LEU A 431 3.50 -2.11 -14.93
C LEU A 431 4.54 -1.06 -15.35
N SER A 432 4.83 -0.94 -16.64
CA SER A 432 5.80 0.02 -17.17
C SER A 432 5.16 1.25 -17.81
N ASN A 433 3.83 1.26 -17.94
CA ASN A 433 3.08 2.22 -18.74
C ASN A 433 3.10 3.67 -18.23
N THR A 434 3.17 3.88 -16.92
CA THR A 434 2.98 5.20 -16.29
C THR A 434 4.02 6.26 -16.70
N GLU A 435 5.16 5.84 -17.27
CA GLU A 435 6.26 6.76 -17.62
C GLU A 435 6.59 6.81 -19.11
N PHE A 436 5.76 6.20 -19.96
CA PHE A 436 5.90 6.37 -21.39
C PHE A 436 5.46 7.79 -21.79
N LYS A 437 6.36 8.75 -21.63
CA LYS A 437 6.21 10.11 -22.17
C LYS A 437 6.56 10.08 -23.66
N LEU A 438 5.60 9.78 -24.50
CA LEU A 438 5.71 9.87 -25.97
C LEU A 438 5.66 11.32 -26.44
#